data_45d5bc85225e64fce4c59f33f4a661de
#
_entry.id   45d5bc85225e64fce4c59f33f4a661de
#
_cell.length_a   1.000
_cell.length_b   1.000
_cell.length_c   1.000
_cell.angle_alpha   90.00
_cell.angle_beta   90.00
_cell.angle_gamma   90.00
#
_symmetry.space_group_name_H-M   'P 1'
#
loop_
_entity.id
_entity.type
_entity.pdbx_description
1 polymer ?
#
loop_
_entity_poly.entity_id
_entity_poly.type
_entity_poly.pdbx_seq_one_letter_code
_entity_poly.pdbx_strand_id
1 'polypeptide(L)'
;MRKILFFAFVLVAGITVFTSCKKKDKIDSPIVGTWMRVAGESDFFYTFGEDGTYQRVEDYYMNGRNVVAHEHIVGDGTFKIDGDVIDATLNSILVYMDGSKDGDDFGEFWPKNEKLKFSLKGDYLTLIHNAGTEEEWPELLLKK
;
A
#
# COMPACT_ATOMS: atom_id res chain seq x y z
N MET A 1 47.03 -51.62 -36.85
CA MET A 1 45.60 -51.33 -36.58
C MET A 1 45.53 -50.50 -35.31
N ARG A 2 45.39 -49.21 -35.44
CA ARG A 2 45.29 -48.29 -34.29
C ARG A 2 43.83 -47.87 -34.08
N LYS A 3 43.29 -48.26 -32.93
CA LYS A 3 41.95 -47.84 -32.53
C LYS A 3 42.04 -46.45 -31.88
N ILE A 4 41.45 -45.46 -32.54
CA ILE A 4 41.34 -44.10 -32.03
C ILE A 4 40.09 -44.04 -31.20
N LEU A 5 40.21 -43.88 -29.87
CA LEU A 5 39.11 -43.59 -28.97
C LEU A 5 38.81 -42.10 -29.04
N PHE A 6 37.67 -41.74 -29.57
CA PHE A 6 37.12 -40.37 -29.46
C PHE A 6 36.45 -40.23 -28.11
N PHE A 7 37.10 -39.46 -27.23
CA PHE A 7 36.43 -38.93 -26.03
C PHE A 7 35.60 -37.73 -26.42
N ALA A 8 34.29 -37.95 -26.45
CA ALA A 8 33.35 -36.83 -26.57
C ALA A 8 33.27 -36.15 -25.21
N PHE A 9 33.87 -34.95 -25.07
CA PHE A 9 33.70 -34.07 -23.94
C PHE A 9 32.34 -33.40 -24.08
N VAL A 10 31.31 -33.87 -23.36
CA VAL A 10 30.03 -33.19 -23.24
C VAL A 10 30.22 -32.05 -22.24
N LEU A 11 30.39 -30.85 -22.74
CA LEU A 11 30.44 -29.61 -21.98
C LEU A 11 29.02 -29.23 -21.61
N VAL A 12 28.56 -29.68 -20.43
CA VAL A 12 27.30 -29.22 -19.84
C VAL A 12 27.52 -27.78 -19.39
N ALA A 13 27.20 -26.84 -20.27
CA ALA A 13 27.09 -25.44 -19.90
C ALA A 13 25.88 -25.30 -18.97
N GLY A 14 26.13 -25.30 -17.67
CA GLY A 14 25.15 -24.94 -16.66
C GLY A 14 24.74 -23.50 -16.87
N ILE A 15 23.57 -23.29 -17.48
CA ILE A 15 22.94 -21.98 -17.50
C ILE A 15 22.46 -21.72 -16.09
N THR A 16 23.30 -21.09 -15.28
CA THR A 16 22.86 -20.47 -14.04
C THR A 16 21.97 -19.31 -14.41
N VAL A 17 20.65 -19.55 -14.40
CA VAL A 17 19.66 -18.48 -14.45
C VAL A 17 19.83 -17.70 -13.15
N PHE A 18 20.66 -16.66 -13.18
CA PHE A 18 20.62 -15.64 -12.16
C PHE A 18 19.25 -14.95 -12.30
N THR A 19 18.26 -15.43 -11.55
CA THR A 19 17.10 -14.63 -11.25
C THR A 19 17.61 -13.43 -10.45
N SER A 20 17.94 -12.38 -11.18
CA SER A 20 18.17 -11.06 -10.60
C SER A 20 16.88 -10.67 -9.92
N CYS A 21 16.77 -10.94 -8.62
CA CYS A 21 15.85 -10.20 -7.77
C CYS A 21 16.27 -8.73 -7.92
N LYS A 22 15.62 -8.00 -8.83
CA LYS A 22 15.69 -6.55 -8.82
C LYS A 22 15.20 -6.15 -7.44
N LYS A 23 16.13 -5.75 -6.57
CA LYS A 23 15.75 -4.99 -5.37
C LYS A 23 14.89 -3.86 -5.91
N LYS A 24 13.62 -3.84 -5.52
CA LYS A 24 12.79 -2.66 -5.75
C LYS A 24 13.55 -1.49 -5.17
N ASP A 25 13.78 -0.47 -5.96
CA ASP A 25 14.39 0.76 -5.46
C ASP A 25 13.51 1.26 -4.33
N LYS A 26 14.14 1.50 -3.18
CA LYS A 26 13.42 2.03 -2.01
C LYS A 26 12.92 3.43 -2.33
N ILE A 27 11.69 3.70 -1.93
CA ILE A 27 11.11 5.03 -2.01
C ILE A 27 11.70 5.86 -0.86
N ASP A 28 12.57 6.80 -1.21
CA ASP A 28 13.10 7.80 -0.28
C ASP A 28 12.19 9.04 -0.33
N SER A 29 11.15 9.00 0.48
CA SER A 29 10.19 10.10 0.59
C SER A 29 9.78 10.31 2.04
N PRO A 30 9.63 11.55 2.48
CA PRO A 30 9.22 11.86 3.85
C PRO A 30 7.79 11.41 4.18
N ILE A 31 6.97 11.02 3.19
CA ILE A 31 5.64 10.44 3.44
C ILE A 31 5.72 8.99 3.88
N VAL A 32 6.87 8.31 3.68
CA VAL A 32 7.04 6.92 4.13
C VAL A 32 6.84 6.83 5.65
N GLY A 33 5.99 5.91 6.06
CA GLY A 33 5.59 5.73 7.45
C GLY A 33 4.08 5.56 7.60
N THR A 34 3.63 5.55 8.85
CA THR A 34 2.21 5.45 9.21
C THR A 34 1.70 6.80 9.68
N TRP A 35 0.55 7.18 9.15
CA TRP A 35 -0.14 8.42 9.41
C TRP A 35 -1.54 8.14 9.93
N MET A 36 -2.01 8.92 10.87
CA MET A 36 -3.27 8.68 11.56
C MET A 36 -4.15 9.92 11.55
N ARG A 37 -5.43 9.72 11.24
CA ARG A 37 -6.49 10.67 11.50
C ARG A 37 -7.41 10.10 12.57
N VAL A 38 -7.77 10.92 13.55
CA VAL A 38 -8.82 10.59 14.51
C VAL A 38 -10.02 11.48 14.22
N ALA A 39 -11.12 10.89 13.83
CA ALA A 39 -12.33 11.61 13.41
C ALA A 39 -13.58 11.00 14.06
N GLY A 40 -13.94 11.52 15.23
CA GLY A 40 -15.18 11.12 15.90
C GLY A 40 -15.19 9.64 16.28
N GLU A 41 -16.04 8.85 15.61
CA GLU A 41 -16.23 7.43 15.85
C GLU A 41 -15.32 6.52 15.02
N SER A 42 -14.49 7.09 14.16
CA SER A 42 -13.55 6.34 13.29
C SER A 42 -12.12 6.78 13.51
N ASP A 43 -11.20 5.83 13.44
CA ASP A 43 -9.77 6.04 13.31
C ASP A 43 -9.33 5.64 11.90
N PHE A 44 -8.62 6.53 11.20
CA PHE A 44 -8.05 6.25 9.90
C PHE A 44 -6.53 6.15 9.99
N PHE A 45 -5.98 5.16 9.32
CA PHE A 45 -4.55 4.96 9.21
C PHE A 45 -4.16 4.80 7.74
N TYR A 46 -3.10 5.51 7.35
CA TYR A 46 -2.45 5.37 6.06
C TYR A 46 -1.01 4.93 6.29
N THR A 47 -0.59 3.86 5.65
CA THR A 47 0.80 3.40 5.71
C THR A 47 1.38 3.38 4.31
N PHE A 48 2.48 4.10 4.14
CA PHE A 48 3.28 4.16 2.91
C PHE A 48 4.61 3.46 3.16
N GLY A 49 4.81 2.30 2.55
CA GLY A 49 6.03 1.51 2.72
C GLY A 49 7.17 1.95 1.81
N GLU A 50 8.41 1.82 2.25
CA GLU A 50 9.60 2.11 1.45
C GLU A 50 9.67 1.29 0.15
N ASP A 51 9.02 0.16 0.10
CA ASP A 51 8.95 -0.76 -1.05
C ASP A 51 7.80 -0.47 -2.02
N GLY A 52 7.07 0.64 -1.79
CA GLY A 52 5.90 1.03 -2.57
C GLY A 52 4.62 0.31 -2.17
N THR A 53 4.59 -0.35 -1.01
CA THR A 53 3.35 -0.88 -0.44
C THR A 53 2.51 0.25 0.14
N TYR A 54 1.20 0.10 0.03
CA TYR A 54 0.21 1.04 0.52
C TYR A 54 -0.84 0.29 1.32
N GLN A 55 -1.14 0.78 2.51
CA GLN A 55 -2.23 0.25 3.32
C GLN A 55 -3.09 1.40 3.84
N ARG A 56 -4.39 1.17 3.83
CA ARG A 56 -5.38 2.04 4.44
C ARG A 56 -6.22 1.22 5.40
N VAL A 57 -6.42 1.71 6.61
CA VAL A 57 -7.22 1.05 7.65
C VAL A 57 -8.21 2.05 8.20
N GLU A 58 -9.44 1.62 8.36
CA GLU A 58 -10.48 2.36 9.07
C GLU A 58 -11.08 1.49 10.16
N ASP A 59 -11.07 2.01 11.38
CA ASP A 59 -11.71 1.41 12.54
C ASP A 59 -12.91 2.27 12.95
N TYR A 60 -14.12 1.79 12.71
CA TYR A 60 -15.34 2.44 13.12
C TYR A 60 -15.87 1.82 14.42
N TYR A 61 -16.22 2.66 15.40
CA TYR A 61 -16.67 2.24 16.71
C TYR A 61 -18.11 2.69 16.96
N MET A 62 -19.00 1.73 17.15
CA MET A 62 -20.36 2.03 17.59
C MET A 62 -20.39 2.25 19.10
N ASN A 63 -21.01 3.31 19.58
CA ASN A 63 -21.10 3.66 21.00
C ASN A 63 -19.76 3.92 21.72
N GLY A 64 -18.81 4.55 21.01
CA GLY A 64 -17.50 4.90 21.52
C GLY A 64 -16.45 3.82 21.29
N ARG A 65 -15.20 4.13 21.59
CA ARG A 65 -14.04 3.26 21.34
C ARG A 65 -14.03 2.07 22.30
N ASN A 66 -14.58 0.96 21.84
CA ASN A 66 -14.52 -0.32 22.53
C ASN A 66 -13.19 -1.04 22.23
N VAL A 67 -12.99 -2.21 22.86
CA VAL A 67 -11.81 -3.05 22.62
C VAL A 67 -11.76 -3.59 21.18
N VAL A 68 -12.93 -3.80 20.58
CA VAL A 68 -13.09 -4.29 19.20
C VAL A 68 -13.85 -3.23 18.41
N ALA A 69 -13.34 -2.85 17.24
CA ALA A 69 -14.06 -2.01 16.31
C ALA A 69 -15.32 -2.75 15.83
N HIS A 70 -16.43 -2.01 15.73
CA HIS A 70 -17.65 -2.55 15.15
C HIS A 70 -17.46 -2.90 13.68
N GLU A 71 -16.78 -2.00 12.95
CA GLU A 71 -16.38 -2.22 11.57
C GLU A 71 -14.88 -1.94 11.45
N HIS A 72 -14.15 -2.88 10.86
CA HIS A 72 -12.73 -2.80 10.60
C HIS A 72 -12.48 -3.06 9.13
N ILE A 73 -12.04 -2.05 8.40
CA ILE A 73 -11.82 -2.11 6.96
C ILE A 73 -10.32 -2.01 6.70
N VAL A 74 -9.78 -2.95 5.95
CA VAL A 74 -8.37 -2.98 5.58
C VAL A 74 -8.24 -3.01 4.06
N GLY A 75 -7.59 -2.00 3.51
CA GLY A 75 -7.21 -1.94 2.11
C GLY A 75 -5.71 -2.08 1.95
N ASP A 76 -5.27 -3.06 1.17
CA ASP A 76 -3.87 -3.27 0.83
C ASP A 76 -3.61 -2.99 -0.64
N GLY A 77 -2.47 -2.39 -0.95
CA GLY A 77 -2.16 -2.01 -2.32
C GLY A 77 -0.74 -1.55 -2.53
N THR A 78 -0.58 -0.73 -3.55
CA THR A 78 0.70 -0.12 -3.92
C THR A 78 0.52 1.35 -4.21
N PHE A 79 1.61 2.12 -4.11
CA PHE A 79 1.62 3.52 -4.47
C PHE A 79 2.87 3.91 -5.25
N LYS A 80 2.77 5.04 -5.93
CA LYS A 80 3.87 5.75 -6.57
C LYS A 80 3.76 7.22 -6.24
N ILE A 81 4.88 7.93 -6.31
CA ILE A 81 4.94 9.38 -6.11
C ILE A 81 5.40 10.02 -7.40
N ASP A 82 4.68 11.04 -7.82
CA ASP A 82 5.06 11.91 -8.93
C ASP A 82 4.89 13.38 -8.47
N GLY A 83 6.02 14.02 -8.15
CA GLY A 83 6.01 15.34 -7.57
C GLY A 83 5.29 15.40 -6.22
N ASP A 84 4.18 16.13 -6.15
CA ASP A 84 3.31 16.27 -4.98
C ASP A 84 2.05 15.39 -5.04
N VAL A 85 2.04 14.40 -5.95
CA VAL A 85 0.92 13.48 -6.15
C VAL A 85 1.30 12.06 -5.78
N ILE A 86 0.47 11.42 -4.98
CA ILE A 86 0.47 9.98 -4.71
C ILE A 86 -0.54 9.34 -5.66
N ASP A 87 -0.10 8.38 -6.45
CA ASP A 87 -0.96 7.51 -7.25
C ASP A 87 -1.04 6.16 -6.55
N ALA A 88 -2.15 5.92 -5.86
CA ALA A 88 -2.39 4.74 -5.04
C ALA A 88 -3.37 3.79 -5.73
N THR A 89 -3.09 2.49 -5.64
CA THR A 89 -3.96 1.43 -6.15
C THR A 89 -4.18 0.41 -5.05
N LEU A 90 -5.42 0.17 -4.66
CA LEU A 90 -5.81 -0.91 -3.77
C LEU A 90 -5.97 -2.22 -4.55
N ASN A 91 -5.34 -3.26 -4.08
CA ASN A 91 -5.39 -4.61 -4.65
C ASN A 91 -6.42 -5.49 -3.94
N SER A 92 -6.69 -5.21 -2.66
CA SER A 92 -7.70 -5.89 -1.86
C SER A 92 -8.32 -4.93 -0.85
N ILE A 93 -9.58 -5.15 -0.52
CA ILE A 93 -10.29 -4.53 0.60
C ILE A 93 -10.98 -5.65 1.37
N LEU A 94 -10.71 -5.73 2.67
CA LEU A 94 -11.30 -6.70 3.58
C LEU A 94 -12.13 -5.96 4.60
N VAL A 95 -13.37 -6.40 4.80
CA VAL A 95 -14.29 -5.83 5.77
C VAL A 95 -14.55 -6.85 6.87
N TYR A 96 -14.46 -6.42 8.10
CA TYR A 96 -14.75 -7.21 9.29
C TYR A 96 -15.84 -6.51 10.09
N MET A 97 -16.93 -7.23 10.39
CA MET A 97 -18.00 -6.75 11.24
C MET A 97 -17.93 -7.45 12.60
N ASP A 98 -17.90 -6.68 13.69
CA ASP A 98 -17.78 -7.20 15.06
C ASP A 98 -16.65 -8.25 15.24
N GLY A 99 -15.54 -8.06 14.53
CA GLY A 99 -14.36 -8.94 14.53
C GLY A 99 -14.47 -10.17 13.63
N SER A 100 -15.56 -10.38 12.92
CA SER A 100 -15.73 -11.47 11.94
C SER A 100 -15.61 -10.94 10.52
N LYS A 101 -14.91 -11.66 9.64
CA LYS A 101 -14.79 -11.29 8.23
C LYS A 101 -16.16 -11.35 7.56
N ASP A 102 -16.63 -10.22 7.04
CA ASP A 102 -17.92 -10.11 6.36
C ASP A 102 -17.80 -10.21 4.84
N GLY A 103 -16.72 -9.68 4.24
CA GLY A 103 -16.56 -9.74 2.80
C GLY A 103 -15.28 -9.12 2.26
N ASP A 104 -15.19 -9.16 0.93
CA ASP A 104 -14.23 -8.43 0.13
C ASP A 104 -15.05 -7.43 -0.71
N ASP A 105 -14.90 -6.13 -0.46
CA ASP A 105 -15.68 -5.15 -1.19
C ASP A 105 -14.82 -4.05 -1.81
N PHE A 106 -14.83 -4.01 -3.16
CA PHE A 106 -14.23 -2.94 -3.93
C PHE A 106 -15.31 -1.96 -4.38
N GLY A 107 -15.18 -0.71 -3.97
CA GLY A 107 -15.95 0.38 -4.54
C GLY A 107 -17.13 0.85 -3.71
N GLU A 108 -17.58 0.10 -2.71
CA GLU A 108 -18.59 0.57 -1.78
C GLU A 108 -17.99 1.53 -0.75
N PHE A 109 -16.78 1.21 -0.25
CA PHE A 109 -16.11 2.03 0.77
C PHE A 109 -15.01 2.93 0.18
N TRP A 110 -14.11 2.37 -0.65
CA TRP A 110 -12.97 3.11 -1.18
C TRP A 110 -12.77 2.88 -2.67
N PRO A 111 -12.34 3.91 -3.41
CA PRO A 111 -12.01 3.73 -4.83
C PRO A 111 -10.78 2.83 -4.98
N LYS A 112 -10.80 1.97 -6.01
CA LYS A 112 -9.67 1.09 -6.33
C LYS A 112 -8.41 1.88 -6.67
N ASN A 113 -8.54 2.98 -7.39
CA ASN A 113 -7.45 3.85 -7.78
C ASN A 113 -7.73 5.25 -7.27
N GLU A 114 -6.76 5.86 -6.65
CA GLU A 114 -6.88 7.19 -6.07
C GLU A 114 -5.64 8.02 -6.36
N LYS A 115 -5.84 9.28 -6.75
CA LYS A 115 -4.78 10.28 -6.86
C LYS A 115 -4.95 11.28 -5.75
N LEU A 116 -3.96 11.32 -4.87
CA LEU A 116 -3.93 12.19 -3.70
C LEU A 116 -2.84 13.23 -3.90
N LYS A 117 -3.20 14.49 -3.92
CA LYS A 117 -2.20 15.53 -3.78
C LYS A 117 -1.79 15.64 -2.32
N PHE A 118 -0.51 15.83 -2.04
CA PHE A 118 -0.04 15.89 -0.66
C PHE A 118 0.86 17.08 -0.37
N SER A 119 0.89 17.46 0.90
CA SER A 119 1.87 18.40 1.44
C SER A 119 2.27 17.99 2.85
N LEU A 120 3.51 18.29 3.23
CA LEU A 120 4.08 17.99 4.54
C LEU A 120 4.47 19.26 5.27
N LYS A 121 4.13 19.32 6.56
CA LYS A 121 4.56 20.38 7.45
C LYS A 121 4.90 19.80 8.83
N GLY A 122 6.20 19.56 9.08
CA GLY A 122 6.63 18.85 10.28
C GLY A 122 6.06 17.42 10.32
N ASP A 123 5.39 17.07 11.42
CA ASP A 123 4.76 15.76 11.61
C ASP A 123 3.33 15.67 11.03
N TYR A 124 2.91 16.67 10.27
CA TYR A 124 1.60 16.71 9.66
C TYR A 124 1.67 16.45 8.16
N LEU A 125 0.89 15.50 7.69
CA LEU A 125 0.62 15.20 6.29
C LEU A 125 -0.80 15.69 5.95
N THR A 126 -0.93 16.54 4.94
CA THR A 126 -2.23 16.88 4.36
C THR A 126 -2.38 16.10 3.07
N LEU A 127 -3.41 15.28 2.97
CA LEU A 127 -3.86 14.66 1.72
C LEU A 127 -5.03 15.46 1.18
N ILE A 128 -5.04 15.69 -0.13
CA ILE A 128 -6.13 16.35 -0.84
C ILE A 128 -6.72 15.33 -1.80
N HIS A 129 -7.93 14.90 -1.47
CA HIS A 129 -8.70 13.97 -2.26
C HIS A 129 -9.38 14.72 -3.42
N ASN A 130 -9.55 14.06 -4.55
CA ASN A 130 -10.17 14.61 -5.76
C ASN A 130 -9.57 15.96 -6.20
N ALA A 131 -8.24 16.11 -6.05
CA ALA A 131 -7.56 17.39 -6.31
C ALA A 131 -7.87 17.93 -7.72
N GLY A 132 -8.26 19.21 -7.77
CA GLY A 132 -8.65 19.89 -9.00
C GLY A 132 -10.10 19.68 -9.44
N THR A 133 -10.94 19.09 -8.61
CA THR A 133 -12.39 18.97 -8.84
C THR A 133 -13.20 19.84 -7.88
N GLU A 134 -14.51 20.01 -8.13
CA GLU A 134 -15.42 20.70 -7.21
C GLU A 134 -15.66 19.94 -5.89
N GLU A 135 -15.31 18.64 -5.86
CA GLU A 135 -15.44 17.76 -4.70
C GLU A 135 -14.11 17.58 -3.95
N GLU A 136 -13.17 18.51 -4.15
CA GLU A 136 -11.89 18.47 -3.46
C GLU A 136 -12.07 18.69 -1.95
N TRP A 137 -11.45 17.80 -1.15
CA TRP A 137 -11.45 17.94 0.29
C TRP A 137 -10.11 17.56 0.90
N PRO A 138 -9.60 18.36 1.87
CA PRO A 138 -8.35 18.07 2.56
C PRO A 138 -8.57 17.15 3.75
N GLU A 139 -7.62 16.25 3.97
CA GLU A 139 -7.53 15.41 5.15
C GLU A 139 -6.19 15.65 5.86
N LEU A 140 -6.23 16.00 7.14
CA LEU A 140 -5.05 16.23 7.95
C LEU A 140 -4.71 14.98 8.76
N LEU A 141 -3.49 14.52 8.63
CA LEU A 141 -2.95 13.34 9.29
C LEU A 141 -1.75 13.71 10.16
N LEU A 142 -1.58 12.98 11.24
CA LEU A 142 -0.45 13.08 12.16
C LEU A 142 0.43 11.84 12.03
N LYS A 143 1.73 12.03 12.03
CA LYS A 143 2.69 10.92 12.02
C LYS A 143 2.58 10.11 13.30
N LYS A 144 2.53 8.78 13.16
CA LYS A 144 2.43 7.85 14.28
C LYS A 144 3.80 7.37 14.74
#